data_0e0e57de8d63a25da3e4f14b895d6718
#
_entry.id   0e0e57de8d63a25da3e4f14b895d6718
#
_cell.length_a   1.000
_cell.length_b   1.000
_cell.length_c   1.000
_cell.angle_alpha   90.00
_cell.angle_beta   90.00
_cell.angle_gamma   90.00
#
_symmetry.space_group_name_H-M   'P 1'
#
loop_
_entity.id
_entity.type
_entity.pdbx_description
1 polymer ?
#
loop_
_entity_poly.entity_id
_entity_poly.type
_entity_poly.pdbx_seq_one_letter_code
_entity_poly.pdbx_strand_id
1 'polypeptide(L)'
;RLVKLNLYFFTRIMFTICALYKFSRLDDFEKMQVPLRNFMDSLNVRGTLLLAREGINGTISGSDSAINKILDYLNADKRLSDLEYKFSYSETIPFKRLKVKLKEEIVTLGIADVDPTYSVGTYVQAKDWNELISDPEVVLIDTRNNYEFEIGSFKGAINPNTETFRQFPSYTKNNLEQYRNKKIAMFCTGGIRCEKSTAYLKSEGF
;
A
#
# COMPACT_ATOMS: atom_id res chain seq x y z
N ARG A 1 14.13 -38.00 -44.46
CA ARG A 1 14.29 -36.52 -44.23
C ARG A 1 13.64 -36.22 -42.90
N LEU A 2 14.46 -36.04 -41.87
CA LEU A 2 14.03 -35.58 -40.55
C LEU A 2 13.85 -34.06 -40.61
N VAL A 3 12.61 -33.60 -40.42
CA VAL A 3 12.29 -32.17 -40.25
C VAL A 3 12.64 -31.83 -38.81
N LYS A 4 13.72 -31.02 -38.60
CA LYS A 4 14.01 -30.41 -37.30
C LYS A 4 12.97 -29.33 -37.06
N LEU A 5 11.99 -29.58 -36.17
CA LEU A 5 11.18 -28.54 -35.60
C LEU A 5 12.06 -27.68 -34.68
N ASN A 6 12.44 -26.49 -35.11
CA ASN A 6 12.98 -25.48 -34.24
C ASN A 6 11.83 -24.90 -33.39
N LEU A 7 11.63 -25.44 -32.21
CA LEU A 7 10.80 -24.81 -31.18
C LEU A 7 11.53 -23.55 -30.69
N TYR A 8 11.25 -22.43 -31.28
CA TYR A 8 11.58 -21.13 -30.67
C TYR A 8 10.69 -20.96 -29.45
N PHE A 9 11.21 -21.27 -28.27
CA PHE A 9 10.64 -20.78 -27.02
C PHE A 9 10.85 -19.27 -27.00
N PHE A 10 9.84 -18.51 -27.43
CA PHE A 10 9.73 -17.11 -27.09
C PHE A 10 9.49 -17.05 -25.58
N THR A 11 10.53 -16.90 -24.79
CA THR A 11 10.43 -16.48 -23.40
C THR A 11 9.80 -15.08 -23.44
N ARG A 12 8.50 -14.99 -23.18
CA ARG A 12 7.84 -13.70 -23.00
C ARG A 12 8.57 -12.97 -21.89
N ILE A 13 9.14 -11.82 -22.21
CA ILE A 13 9.73 -10.94 -21.20
C ILE A 13 8.56 -10.38 -20.40
N MET A 14 8.47 -10.76 -19.12
CA MET A 14 7.50 -10.22 -18.18
C MET A 14 8.19 -9.23 -17.28
N PHE A 15 7.56 -8.06 -17.09
CA PHE A 15 7.99 -7.09 -16.08
C PHE A 15 7.27 -7.40 -14.76
N THR A 16 8.04 -7.50 -13.69
CA THR A 16 7.51 -7.61 -12.34
C THR A 16 7.15 -6.21 -11.85
N ILE A 17 5.93 -6.07 -11.37
CA ILE A 17 5.43 -4.86 -10.71
C ILE A 17 5.35 -5.18 -9.22
N CYS A 18 5.98 -4.34 -8.41
CA CYS A 18 6.00 -4.47 -6.96
C CYS A 18 5.36 -3.24 -6.33
N ALA A 19 4.19 -3.43 -5.71
CA ALA A 19 3.60 -2.46 -4.82
C ALA A 19 4.09 -2.76 -3.40
N LEU A 20 4.66 -1.77 -2.73
CA LEU A 20 5.29 -1.96 -1.43
C LEU A 20 4.99 -0.79 -0.49
N TYR A 21 4.93 -1.07 0.80
CA TYR A 21 4.91 -0.03 1.83
C TYR A 21 5.41 -0.56 3.17
N LYS A 22 5.84 0.35 4.02
CA LYS A 22 6.06 0.12 5.43
C LYS A 22 5.96 1.41 6.22
N PHE A 23 5.21 1.40 7.30
CA PHE A 23 5.33 2.41 8.34
C PHE A 23 6.53 2.06 9.23
N SER A 24 7.45 2.98 9.31
CA SER A 24 8.66 2.86 10.13
C SER A 24 9.28 4.24 10.30
N ARG A 25 9.80 4.54 11.48
CA ARG A 25 10.44 5.83 11.71
C ARG A 25 11.77 5.95 10.97
N LEU A 26 11.81 6.82 9.98
CA LEU A 26 12.96 7.09 9.12
C LEU A 26 13.40 8.55 9.29
N ASP A 27 14.06 8.87 10.41
CA ASP A 27 14.49 10.26 10.70
C ASP A 27 15.50 10.81 9.67
N ASP A 28 16.13 9.93 8.88
CA ASP A 28 17.10 10.23 7.83
C ASP A 28 16.57 10.02 6.40
N PHE A 29 15.24 9.94 6.22
CA PHE A 29 14.60 9.63 4.93
C PHE A 29 15.07 10.52 3.77
N GLU A 30 15.43 11.77 4.05
CA GLU A 30 15.97 12.69 3.04
C GLU A 30 17.31 12.19 2.48
N LYS A 31 18.18 11.65 3.34
CA LYS A 31 19.49 11.10 2.96
C LYS A 31 19.36 9.80 2.17
N MET A 32 18.28 9.06 2.36
CA MET A 32 18.02 7.81 1.65
C MET A 32 17.63 8.05 0.18
N GLN A 33 17.09 9.21 -0.16
CA GLN A 33 16.51 9.50 -1.49
C GLN A 33 17.51 9.29 -2.64
N VAL A 34 18.65 9.94 -2.58
CA VAL A 34 19.62 9.94 -3.69
C VAL A 34 20.27 8.58 -3.88
N PRO A 35 20.79 7.90 -2.82
CA PRO A 35 21.34 6.55 -2.95
C PRO A 35 20.30 5.55 -3.51
N LEU A 36 19.09 5.54 -2.99
CA LEU A 36 18.03 4.64 -3.44
C LEU A 36 17.67 4.90 -4.91
N ARG A 37 17.47 6.16 -5.29
CA ARG A 37 17.19 6.53 -6.68
C ARG A 37 18.28 6.07 -7.64
N ASN A 38 19.56 6.32 -7.30
CA ASN A 38 20.69 5.94 -8.14
C ASN A 38 20.78 4.41 -8.29
N PHE A 39 20.56 3.67 -7.21
CA PHE A 39 20.54 2.21 -7.24
C PHE A 39 19.40 1.68 -8.11
N MET A 40 18.19 2.20 -7.97
CA MET A 40 17.05 1.82 -8.80
C MET A 40 17.27 2.16 -10.29
N ASP A 41 17.87 3.32 -10.58
CA ASP A 41 18.14 3.73 -11.97
C ASP A 41 19.21 2.84 -12.63
N SER A 42 20.25 2.43 -11.90
CA SER A 42 21.27 1.48 -12.37
C SER A 42 20.71 0.11 -12.74
N LEU A 43 19.55 -0.27 -12.17
CA LEU A 43 18.84 -1.52 -12.44
C LEU A 43 17.70 -1.35 -13.46
N ASN A 44 17.59 -0.17 -14.10
CA ASN A 44 16.50 0.18 -15.03
C ASN A 44 15.09 0.03 -14.43
N VAL A 45 14.95 0.17 -13.13
CA VAL A 45 13.63 0.15 -12.44
C VAL A 45 12.90 1.46 -12.73
N ARG A 46 11.58 1.38 -12.92
CA ARG A 46 10.67 2.51 -13.15
C ARG A 46 9.54 2.48 -12.13
N GLY A 47 8.88 3.62 -11.93
CA GLY A 47 7.78 3.75 -10.98
C GLY A 47 8.01 4.89 -9.99
N THR A 48 7.26 4.87 -8.91
CA THR A 48 7.35 5.93 -7.89
C THR A 48 7.48 5.30 -6.51
N LEU A 49 8.49 5.73 -5.75
CA LEU A 49 8.59 5.54 -4.31
C LEU A 49 8.43 6.87 -3.60
N LEU A 50 7.70 6.86 -2.50
CA LEU A 50 7.56 7.95 -1.56
C LEU A 50 8.39 7.61 -0.32
N LEU A 51 9.18 8.55 0.15
CA LEU A 51 9.89 8.50 1.41
C LEU A 51 9.39 9.61 2.30
N ALA A 52 9.08 9.29 3.53
CA ALA A 52 8.72 10.25 4.57
C ALA A 52 9.32 9.81 5.92
N ARG A 53 9.25 10.68 6.90
CA ARG A 53 9.68 10.34 8.27
C ARG A 53 8.93 9.13 8.82
N GLU A 54 7.68 8.91 8.38
CA GLU A 54 6.83 7.79 8.81
C GLU A 54 7.02 6.50 8.02
N GLY A 55 7.89 6.47 6.97
CA GLY A 55 8.15 5.24 6.23
C GLY A 55 8.35 5.38 4.72
N ILE A 56 8.01 4.30 4.01
CA ILE A 56 8.14 4.16 2.57
C ILE A 56 6.83 3.63 1.95
N ASN A 57 6.49 4.10 0.75
CA ASN A 57 5.35 3.59 -0.02
C ASN A 57 5.58 3.79 -1.51
N GLY A 58 5.12 2.87 -2.33
CA GLY A 58 5.08 3.08 -3.76
C GLY A 58 4.85 1.84 -4.59
N THR A 59 4.93 2.05 -5.90
CA THR A 59 4.85 0.97 -6.89
C THR A 59 5.94 1.15 -7.91
N ILE A 60 6.70 0.08 -8.12
CA ILE A 60 7.86 0.03 -9.02
C ILE A 60 7.76 -1.15 -9.97
N SER A 61 8.43 -1.09 -11.10
CA SER A 61 8.53 -2.20 -12.03
C SER A 61 9.90 -2.31 -12.67
N GLY A 62 10.27 -3.53 -13.01
CA GLY A 62 11.53 -3.87 -13.65
C GLY A 62 11.59 -5.36 -13.98
N SER A 63 12.77 -5.86 -14.33
CA SER A 63 12.98 -7.29 -14.39
C SER A 63 12.83 -7.92 -13.00
N ASP A 64 12.47 -9.19 -12.93
CA ASP A 64 12.33 -9.91 -11.66
C ASP A 64 13.61 -9.79 -10.80
N SER A 65 14.78 -10.00 -11.42
CA SER A 65 16.07 -9.85 -10.75
C SER A 65 16.32 -8.41 -10.23
N ALA A 66 15.89 -7.38 -10.97
CA ALA A 66 16.05 -6.00 -10.53
C ALA A 66 15.15 -5.69 -9.31
N ILE A 67 13.90 -6.15 -9.35
CA ILE A 67 12.95 -5.96 -8.23
C ILE A 67 13.45 -6.67 -6.97
N ASN A 68 13.91 -7.92 -7.09
CA ASN A 68 14.47 -8.66 -5.95
C ASN A 68 15.69 -7.94 -5.34
N LYS A 69 16.61 -7.40 -6.16
CA LYS A 69 17.73 -6.61 -5.67
C LYS A 69 17.31 -5.33 -4.93
N ILE A 70 16.23 -4.68 -5.37
CA ILE A 70 15.68 -3.52 -4.65
C ILE A 70 15.09 -3.95 -3.31
N LEU A 71 14.34 -5.05 -3.26
CA LEU A 71 13.81 -5.59 -2.00
C LEU A 71 14.94 -5.98 -1.04
N ASP A 72 15.99 -6.64 -1.52
CA ASP A 72 17.17 -6.97 -0.72
C ASP A 72 17.86 -5.71 -0.17
N TYR A 73 18.01 -4.67 -1.01
CA TYR A 73 18.59 -3.40 -0.59
C TYR A 73 17.75 -2.72 0.50
N LEU A 74 16.42 -2.72 0.37
CA LEU A 74 15.52 -2.14 1.37
C LEU A 74 15.53 -2.98 2.66
N ASN A 75 15.47 -4.31 2.55
CA ASN A 75 15.49 -5.23 3.69
C ASN A 75 16.82 -5.23 4.46
N ALA A 76 17.92 -4.78 3.86
CA ALA A 76 19.19 -4.61 4.57
C ALA A 76 19.13 -3.52 5.64
N ASP A 77 18.22 -2.56 5.52
CA ASP A 77 17.89 -1.63 6.59
C ASP A 77 16.90 -2.31 7.55
N LYS A 78 17.34 -2.54 8.80
CA LYS A 78 16.52 -3.20 9.84
C LYS A 78 15.16 -2.54 10.05
N ARG A 79 15.04 -1.26 9.79
CA ARG A 79 13.78 -0.50 9.88
C ARG A 79 12.76 -0.91 8.80
N LEU A 80 13.24 -1.52 7.71
CA LEU A 80 12.45 -1.93 6.55
C LEU A 80 12.46 -3.46 6.32
N SER A 81 12.98 -4.26 7.26
CA SER A 81 13.23 -5.70 7.10
C SER A 81 11.98 -6.56 6.92
N ASP A 82 10.82 -6.08 7.31
CA ASP A 82 9.52 -6.75 7.18
C ASP A 82 8.56 -5.92 6.30
N LEU A 83 9.11 -5.41 5.19
CA LEU A 83 8.37 -4.61 4.20
C LEU A 83 7.20 -5.40 3.63
N GLU A 84 6.00 -4.82 3.67
CA GLU A 84 4.81 -5.38 3.00
C GLU A 84 4.89 -5.13 1.50
N TYR A 85 4.77 -6.18 0.68
CA TYR A 85 4.74 -6.03 -0.76
C TYR A 85 3.85 -7.06 -1.47
N LYS A 86 3.40 -6.68 -2.66
CA LYS A 86 2.62 -7.54 -3.55
C LYS A 86 3.16 -7.45 -4.98
N PHE A 87 3.23 -8.59 -5.66
CA PHE A 87 3.63 -8.66 -7.05
C PHE A 87 2.43 -8.72 -7.98
N SER A 88 2.59 -8.10 -9.13
CA SER A 88 1.81 -8.33 -10.35
C SER A 88 2.74 -8.29 -11.56
N TYR A 89 2.25 -8.67 -12.72
CA TYR A 89 3.09 -8.85 -13.89
C TYR A 89 2.50 -8.16 -15.12
N SER A 90 3.36 -7.69 -16.02
CA SER A 90 2.97 -7.05 -17.26
C SER A 90 3.90 -7.44 -18.40
N GLU A 91 3.38 -7.59 -19.61
CA GLU A 91 4.18 -7.81 -20.83
C GLU A 91 4.91 -6.54 -21.28
N THR A 92 4.47 -5.38 -20.82
CA THR A 92 5.09 -4.08 -21.12
C THR A 92 5.45 -3.34 -19.84
N ILE A 93 6.46 -2.47 -19.92
CA ILE A 93 6.84 -1.65 -18.78
C ILE A 93 5.74 -0.63 -18.46
N PRO A 94 5.08 -0.71 -17.28
CA PRO A 94 3.88 0.09 -17.02
C PRO A 94 4.19 1.55 -16.65
N PHE A 95 5.44 1.85 -16.30
CA PHE A 95 5.84 3.18 -15.84
C PHE A 95 6.90 3.79 -16.75
N LYS A 96 6.70 5.04 -17.16
CA LYS A 96 7.63 5.75 -18.07
C LYS A 96 8.88 6.27 -17.34
N ARG A 97 8.79 6.60 -16.06
CA ARG A 97 9.85 7.30 -15.30
C ARG A 97 10.07 6.69 -13.93
N LEU A 98 11.30 6.81 -13.44
CA LEU A 98 11.63 6.57 -12.05
C LEU A 98 11.47 7.88 -11.25
N LYS A 99 10.80 7.79 -10.09
CA LYS A 99 10.65 8.90 -9.13
C LYS A 99 10.85 8.36 -7.71
N VAL A 100 11.75 8.94 -6.96
CA VAL A 100 11.84 8.79 -5.51
C VAL A 100 11.56 10.17 -4.92
N LYS A 101 10.43 10.31 -4.23
CA LYS A 101 9.92 11.61 -3.76
C LYS A 101 9.93 11.67 -2.25
N LEU A 102 10.39 12.79 -1.71
CA LEU A 102 10.20 13.14 -0.32
C LEU A 102 8.80 13.66 -0.10
N LYS A 103 8.16 13.25 0.98
CA LYS A 103 6.80 13.60 1.37
C LYS A 103 6.73 13.81 2.88
N GLU A 104 5.69 14.48 3.35
CA GLU A 104 5.35 14.56 4.77
C GLU A 104 4.74 13.25 5.27
N GLU A 105 3.90 12.64 4.44
CA GLU A 105 3.23 11.35 4.70
C GLU A 105 3.39 10.41 3.51
N ILE A 106 3.57 9.11 3.78
CA ILE A 106 3.60 8.07 2.73
C ILE A 106 2.21 7.71 2.21
N VAL A 107 1.17 7.99 2.99
CA VAL A 107 -0.24 8.01 2.59
C VAL A 107 -0.92 9.18 3.28
N THR A 108 -1.43 10.13 2.53
CA THR A 108 -1.85 11.42 3.08
C THR A 108 -3.21 11.32 3.76
N LEU A 109 -3.23 11.38 5.09
CA LEU A 109 -4.43 11.56 5.91
C LEU A 109 -4.65 13.05 6.28
N GLY A 110 -3.55 13.80 6.45
CA GLY A 110 -3.59 15.22 6.76
C GLY A 110 -3.86 15.53 8.23
N ILE A 111 -3.61 14.59 9.12
CA ILE A 111 -3.71 14.74 10.57
C ILE A 111 -2.32 14.49 11.17
N ALA A 112 -1.83 15.47 11.92
CA ALA A 112 -0.57 15.32 12.64
C ALA A 112 -0.66 14.22 13.72
N ASP A 113 0.49 13.64 14.05
CA ASP A 113 0.67 12.72 15.19
C ASP A 113 -0.11 11.40 15.10
N VAL A 114 -0.64 11.04 13.93
CA VAL A 114 -1.18 9.70 13.67
C VAL A 114 -0.04 8.76 13.29
N ASP A 115 0.38 7.94 14.24
CA ASP A 115 1.51 7.02 14.09
C ASP A 115 1.05 5.54 14.08
N PRO A 116 0.98 4.90 12.90
CA PRO A 116 0.63 3.48 12.79
C PRO A 116 1.65 2.53 13.44
N THR A 117 2.88 2.97 13.68
CA THR A 117 3.88 2.13 14.37
C THR A 117 3.59 1.97 15.87
N TYR A 118 2.85 2.92 16.45
CA TYR A 118 2.47 2.89 17.84
C TYR A 118 1.18 2.10 18.10
N SER A 119 0.14 2.33 17.30
CA SER A 119 -1.15 1.68 17.48
C SER A 119 -1.92 1.57 16.17
N VAL A 120 -2.28 0.35 15.81
CA VAL A 120 -3.16 0.04 14.66
C VAL A 120 -4.31 -0.85 15.08
N GLY A 121 -5.31 -1.01 14.22
CA GLY A 121 -6.36 -2.00 14.38
C GLY A 121 -5.81 -3.43 14.31
N THR A 122 -6.59 -4.38 14.81
CA THR A 122 -6.25 -5.81 14.71
C THR A 122 -6.36 -6.27 13.26
N TYR A 123 -5.29 -6.88 12.74
CA TYR A 123 -5.32 -7.53 11.43
C TYR A 123 -6.21 -8.76 11.45
N VAL A 124 -7.06 -8.89 10.44
CA VAL A 124 -7.93 -10.05 10.26
C VAL A 124 -7.48 -10.84 9.04
N GLN A 125 -7.28 -12.13 9.21
CA GLN A 125 -6.89 -13.01 8.12
C GLN A 125 -8.05 -13.23 7.14
N ALA A 126 -7.73 -13.49 5.87
CA ALA A 126 -8.74 -13.69 4.83
C ALA A 126 -9.76 -14.80 5.16
N LYS A 127 -9.32 -15.86 5.86
CA LYS A 127 -10.18 -16.97 6.29
C LYS A 127 -11.23 -16.55 7.31
N ASP A 128 -10.94 -15.53 8.14
CA ASP A 128 -11.80 -15.06 9.24
C ASP A 128 -12.63 -13.83 8.82
N TRP A 129 -12.35 -13.28 7.62
CA TRP A 129 -12.94 -12.04 7.13
C TRP A 129 -14.45 -12.13 6.92
N ASN A 130 -14.94 -13.21 6.30
CA ASN A 130 -16.37 -13.39 6.03
C ASN A 130 -17.19 -13.49 7.31
N GLU A 131 -16.67 -14.15 8.33
CA GLU A 131 -17.31 -14.23 9.66
C GLU A 131 -17.43 -12.84 10.27
N LEU A 132 -16.31 -12.08 10.30
CA LEU A 132 -16.30 -10.73 10.84
C LEU A 132 -17.32 -9.81 10.18
N ILE A 133 -17.35 -9.75 8.84
CA ILE A 133 -18.25 -8.81 8.13
C ILE A 133 -19.72 -9.25 8.09
N SER A 134 -20.01 -10.49 8.50
CA SER A 134 -21.38 -11.01 8.65
C SER A 134 -22.00 -10.71 10.01
N ASP A 135 -21.21 -10.29 10.98
CA ASP A 135 -21.66 -9.90 12.32
C ASP A 135 -22.43 -8.56 12.24
N PRO A 136 -23.73 -8.51 12.64
CA PRO A 136 -24.53 -7.28 12.59
C PRO A 136 -24.03 -6.17 13.55
N GLU A 137 -23.18 -6.52 14.52
CA GLU A 137 -22.55 -5.55 15.42
C GLU A 137 -21.26 -4.95 14.84
N VAL A 138 -20.84 -5.39 13.66
CA VAL A 138 -19.67 -4.86 12.95
C VAL A 138 -20.09 -3.86 11.88
N VAL A 139 -19.50 -2.68 11.92
CA VAL A 139 -19.62 -1.66 10.87
C VAL A 139 -18.47 -1.81 9.91
N LEU A 140 -18.76 -2.16 8.67
CA LEU A 140 -17.76 -2.34 7.62
C LEU A 140 -17.60 -1.05 6.81
N ILE A 141 -16.38 -0.53 6.70
CA ILE A 141 -16.06 0.70 5.98
C ILE A 141 -15.01 0.42 4.89
N ASP A 142 -15.31 0.84 3.67
CA ASP A 142 -14.35 0.86 2.57
C ASP A 142 -13.52 2.14 2.61
N THR A 143 -12.26 2.08 3.00
CA THR A 143 -11.40 3.28 3.12
C THR A 143 -10.73 3.68 1.80
N ARG A 144 -11.17 3.08 0.68
CA ARG A 144 -10.72 3.44 -0.65
C ARG A 144 -11.41 4.72 -1.15
N ASN A 145 -10.89 5.27 -2.24
CA ASN A 145 -11.53 6.40 -2.91
C ASN A 145 -12.82 5.96 -3.62
N ASN A 146 -13.72 6.90 -3.87
CA ASN A 146 -15.03 6.63 -4.48
C ASN A 146 -14.95 5.84 -5.79
N TYR A 147 -14.03 6.19 -6.70
CA TYR A 147 -13.86 5.47 -7.97
C TYR A 147 -13.48 3.98 -7.77
N GLU A 148 -12.76 3.63 -6.70
CA GLU A 148 -12.43 2.23 -6.38
C GLU A 148 -13.67 1.49 -5.84
N PHE A 149 -14.50 2.16 -5.05
CA PHE A 149 -15.77 1.63 -4.55
C PHE A 149 -16.74 1.32 -5.70
N GLU A 150 -16.84 2.21 -6.69
CA GLU A 150 -17.70 2.04 -7.87
C GLU A 150 -17.33 0.84 -8.74
N ILE A 151 -16.05 0.44 -8.78
CA ILE A 151 -15.60 -0.77 -9.47
C ILE A 151 -16.12 -2.03 -8.77
N GLY A 152 -16.27 -1.99 -7.44
CA GLY A 152 -16.78 -3.07 -6.61
C GLY A 152 -16.31 -2.96 -5.16
N SER A 153 -17.15 -3.46 -4.25
CA SER A 153 -16.90 -3.41 -2.82
C SER A 153 -17.49 -4.66 -2.13
N PHE A 154 -17.18 -4.87 -0.86
CA PHE A 154 -17.84 -5.92 -0.08
C PHE A 154 -19.29 -5.55 0.19
N LYS A 155 -20.16 -6.57 0.17
CA LYS A 155 -21.59 -6.39 0.49
C LYS A 155 -21.75 -5.80 1.90
N GLY A 156 -22.53 -4.73 1.99
CA GLY A 156 -22.77 -4.03 3.25
C GLY A 156 -21.69 -3.03 3.66
N ALA A 157 -20.62 -2.88 2.88
CA ALA A 157 -19.61 -1.88 3.16
C ALA A 157 -20.16 -0.47 2.96
N ILE A 158 -19.89 0.39 3.94
CA ILE A 158 -20.20 1.82 3.85
C ILE A 158 -19.16 2.49 2.96
N ASN A 159 -19.65 3.28 1.98
CA ASN A 159 -18.81 4.16 1.18
C ASN A 159 -18.69 5.52 1.88
N PRO A 160 -17.50 5.95 2.32
CA PRO A 160 -17.28 7.31 2.80
C PRO A 160 -17.48 8.39 1.75
N ASN A 161 -17.58 8.01 0.49
CA ASN A 161 -17.71 8.89 -0.69
C ASN A 161 -16.60 9.95 -0.74
N THR A 162 -15.36 9.50 -0.55
CA THR A 162 -14.17 10.36 -0.56
C THR A 162 -13.45 10.28 -1.90
N GLU A 163 -13.12 11.43 -2.48
CA GLU A 163 -12.29 11.53 -3.67
C GLU A 163 -10.81 11.26 -3.36
N THR A 164 -10.40 11.59 -2.13
CA THR A 164 -9.04 11.36 -1.63
C THR A 164 -9.08 10.91 -0.18
N PHE A 165 -8.10 10.10 0.21
CA PHE A 165 -7.99 9.62 1.59
C PHE A 165 -7.86 10.73 2.64
N ARG A 166 -7.38 11.92 2.25
CA ARG A 166 -7.32 13.13 3.11
C ARG A 166 -8.71 13.58 3.62
N GLN A 167 -9.79 13.17 2.97
CA GLN A 167 -11.15 13.51 3.39
C GLN A 167 -11.70 12.58 4.48
N PHE A 168 -11.04 11.45 4.73
CA PHE A 168 -11.49 10.45 5.71
C PHE A 168 -11.66 11.01 7.13
N PRO A 169 -10.78 11.88 7.67
CA PRO A 169 -11.00 12.48 8.99
C PRO A 169 -12.28 13.30 9.09
N SER A 170 -12.61 14.06 8.05
CA SER A 170 -13.87 14.82 8.02
C SER A 170 -15.07 13.89 7.97
N TYR A 171 -15.01 12.82 7.19
CA TYR A 171 -16.05 11.78 7.18
C TYR A 171 -16.23 11.16 8.57
N THR A 172 -15.14 10.79 9.24
CA THR A 172 -15.17 10.22 10.60
C THR A 172 -15.92 11.13 11.56
N LYS A 173 -15.55 12.41 11.63
CA LYS A 173 -16.18 13.39 12.53
C LYS A 173 -17.67 13.57 12.28
N ASN A 174 -18.08 13.52 11.03
CA ASN A 174 -19.47 13.81 10.65
C ASN A 174 -20.38 12.59 10.68
N ASN A 175 -19.85 11.37 10.56
CA ASN A 175 -20.66 10.19 10.28
C ASN A 175 -20.41 9.00 11.24
N LEU A 176 -19.25 8.90 11.88
CA LEU A 176 -18.92 7.70 12.65
C LEU A 176 -19.29 7.77 14.13
N GLU A 177 -19.64 8.93 14.66
CA GLU A 177 -19.98 9.08 16.09
C GLU A 177 -21.09 8.13 16.54
N GLN A 178 -22.10 7.90 15.71
CA GLN A 178 -23.18 6.96 15.96
C GLN A 178 -22.73 5.50 16.13
N TYR A 179 -21.51 5.17 15.69
CA TYR A 179 -20.94 3.83 15.75
C TYR A 179 -19.84 3.68 16.81
N ARG A 180 -19.69 4.65 17.72
CA ARG A 180 -18.61 4.68 18.72
C ARG A 180 -18.54 3.42 19.58
N ASN A 181 -19.68 2.82 19.87
CA ASN A 181 -19.79 1.59 20.67
C ASN A 181 -19.81 0.31 19.81
N LYS A 182 -19.65 0.42 18.49
CA LYS A 182 -19.61 -0.74 17.60
C LYS A 182 -18.19 -1.08 17.20
N LYS A 183 -17.99 -2.33 16.83
CA LYS A 183 -16.76 -2.79 16.22
C LYS A 183 -16.67 -2.26 14.78
N ILE A 184 -15.58 -1.60 14.42
CA ILE A 184 -15.37 -1.07 13.06
C ILE A 184 -14.35 -1.94 12.35
N ALA A 185 -14.76 -2.54 11.23
CA ALA A 185 -13.88 -3.23 10.30
C ALA A 185 -13.62 -2.35 9.07
N MET A 186 -12.38 -2.35 8.62
CA MET A 186 -11.97 -1.54 7.46
C MET A 186 -11.13 -2.34 6.49
N PHE A 187 -11.22 -2.01 5.22
CA PHE A 187 -10.37 -2.58 4.18
C PHE A 187 -9.96 -1.52 3.14
N CYS A 188 -8.87 -1.81 2.44
CA CYS A 188 -8.41 -1.04 1.28
C CYS A 188 -7.69 -1.96 0.29
N THR A 189 -7.08 -1.40 -0.76
CA THR A 189 -6.40 -2.18 -1.81
C THR A 189 -5.12 -2.86 -1.33
N GLY A 190 -4.30 -2.18 -0.53
CA GLY A 190 -2.96 -2.64 -0.15
C GLY A 190 -2.67 -2.71 1.34
N GLY A 191 -3.59 -2.29 2.23
CA GLY A 191 -3.37 -2.28 3.68
C GLY A 191 -3.01 -0.89 4.23
N ILE A 192 -2.19 -0.12 3.54
CA ILE A 192 -1.62 1.15 4.03
C ILE A 192 -2.65 2.17 4.54
N ARG A 193 -3.79 2.35 3.83
CA ARG A 193 -4.85 3.25 4.29
C ARG A 193 -5.52 2.73 5.56
N CYS A 194 -5.69 1.41 5.67
CA CYS A 194 -6.27 0.78 6.87
C CYS A 194 -5.38 0.98 8.09
N GLU A 195 -4.08 0.80 7.97
CA GLU A 195 -3.18 1.07 9.10
C GLU A 195 -3.29 2.51 9.58
N LYS A 196 -3.23 3.47 8.65
CA LYS A 196 -3.33 4.89 8.98
C LYS A 196 -4.71 5.26 9.54
N SER A 197 -5.81 4.77 8.93
CA SER A 197 -7.17 5.08 9.39
C SER A 197 -7.51 4.41 10.72
N THR A 198 -7.06 3.18 10.97
CA THR A 198 -7.29 2.53 12.26
C THR A 198 -6.49 3.19 13.38
N ALA A 199 -5.24 3.60 13.11
CA ALA A 199 -4.45 4.38 14.07
C ALA A 199 -5.18 5.69 14.43
N TYR A 200 -5.71 6.40 13.42
CA TYR A 200 -6.48 7.62 13.61
C TYR A 200 -7.77 7.36 14.41
N LEU A 201 -8.59 6.38 14.04
CA LEU A 201 -9.81 6.08 14.78
C LEU A 201 -9.55 5.73 16.24
N LYS A 202 -8.47 4.98 16.53
CA LYS A 202 -8.08 4.67 17.91
C LYS A 202 -7.67 5.93 18.68
N SER A 203 -6.98 6.88 18.05
CA SER A 203 -6.66 8.16 18.70
C SER A 203 -7.91 9.02 18.97
N GLU A 204 -8.97 8.87 18.18
CA GLU A 204 -10.28 9.52 18.38
C GLU A 204 -11.19 8.75 19.37
N GLY A 205 -10.72 7.64 19.96
CA GLY A 205 -11.44 6.88 21.00
C GLY A 205 -12.43 5.83 20.45
N PHE A 206 -12.26 5.43 19.19
CA PHE A 206 -13.00 4.28 18.64
C PHE A 206 -12.34 2.96 18.99
#